data_17d1d9774cfb6bb11250cea20c444035
#
_entry.id   17d1d9774cfb6bb11250cea20c444035
#
_cell.length_a   1.000
_cell.length_b   1.000
_cell.length_c   1.000
_cell.angle_alpha   90.00
_cell.angle_beta   90.00
_cell.angle_gamma   90.00
#
_symmetry.space_group_name_H-M   'P 1'
#
loop_
_entity.id
_entity.type
_entity.pdbx_description
1 polymer ?
#
loop_
_entity_poly.entity_id
_entity_poly.type
_entity_poly.pdbx_seq_one_letter_code
_entity_poly.pdbx_strand_id
1 'polypeptide(L)'
;MNAATDAVLPSPSRRRVLGGAAAGATATATLAPVAGNSTQATQPPAAVRWLGKATFGFTQADLAAFNALGGNDDARWTAWINQQLDPAGINDSACAARINNAGFSTLGKSVPQLWAQHHENAPDYFTRMLPLYETESATLIRATYSKRQLFERMVGFWHDHFSVYGGDYDGGPMFVQYDRDVMRVHALGNFRTLLGAVARSTCMLYYLDNYASKGANFNENYGRELIELHTLGVENYYGPGDPFAVPCLNFNDIHCEGSFPAGYVDNDVYEAAAALTGWSIKNGNWQFPGDNDGTFVYRSEWHQHNNKFFLGRYLPANQPAMMDGEQVFDRLCQHPGTARHIAGKLCRRFVGEGASDNLIDSVAADFTNHLADSDQIATMLRTLLGSSEFKNAWGSGMKRPLETTISALRALGADFTPKPDNTSTWTNSEE
;
A
#
# COMPACT_ATOMS: atom_id res chain seq x y z
N MET A 1 -50.34 -4.15 13.69
CA MET A 1 -49.29 -3.92 14.66
C MET A 1 -48.29 -5.03 14.49
N ASN A 2 -47.43 -4.94 13.49
CA ASN A 2 -46.35 -5.91 13.26
C ASN A 2 -45.05 -5.16 13.27
N ALA A 3 -44.23 -5.44 14.26
CA ALA A 3 -42.82 -5.01 14.31
C ALA A 3 -42.03 -5.91 13.37
N ALA A 4 -41.50 -5.34 12.31
CA ALA A 4 -40.48 -5.99 11.48
C ALA A 4 -39.13 -5.79 12.16
N THR A 5 -38.57 -6.87 12.63
CA THR A 5 -37.17 -6.94 13.09
C THR A 5 -36.28 -7.08 11.86
N ASP A 6 -35.59 -6.02 11.50
CA ASP A 6 -34.48 -6.08 10.52
C ASP A 6 -33.34 -6.87 11.14
N ALA A 7 -33.19 -8.11 10.69
CA ALA A 7 -32.00 -8.91 10.97
C ALA A 7 -30.88 -8.48 10.01
N VAL A 8 -29.90 -7.78 10.54
CA VAL A 8 -28.62 -7.54 9.86
C VAL A 8 -27.92 -8.89 9.68
N LEU A 9 -27.80 -9.34 8.44
CA LEU A 9 -27.02 -10.52 8.09
C LEU A 9 -25.53 -10.20 8.25
N PRO A 10 -24.74 -11.04 8.94
CA PRO A 10 -23.30 -10.83 9.03
C PRO A 10 -22.65 -11.06 7.66
N SER A 11 -21.76 -10.15 7.26
CA SER A 11 -20.92 -10.24 6.10
C SER A 11 -20.08 -11.53 6.15
N PRO A 12 -19.90 -12.26 5.02
CA PRO A 12 -19.15 -13.50 5.02
C PRO A 12 -17.66 -13.24 5.27
N SER A 13 -17.17 -13.68 6.42
CA SER A 13 -15.75 -13.68 6.76
C SER A 13 -14.94 -14.48 5.71
N ARG A 14 -13.99 -13.83 5.03
CA ARG A 14 -13.07 -14.44 4.05
C ARG A 14 -12.02 -15.39 4.68
N ARG A 15 -12.36 -16.10 5.75
CA ARG A 15 -11.52 -17.15 6.34
C ARG A 15 -11.99 -18.54 5.92
N ARG A 16 -11.68 -18.96 4.69
CA ARG A 16 -11.61 -20.39 4.32
C ARG A 16 -10.91 -20.58 2.98
N VAL A 17 -9.59 -20.47 2.96
CA VAL A 17 -8.78 -21.24 1.99
C VAL A 17 -7.36 -21.43 2.59
N LEU A 18 -7.22 -22.34 3.53
CA LEU A 18 -5.98 -23.10 3.77
C LEU A 18 -6.37 -24.31 4.62
N GLY A 19 -6.52 -25.46 3.99
CA GLY A 19 -6.76 -26.73 4.67
C GLY A 19 -7.49 -27.75 3.82
N GLY A 20 -6.81 -28.24 2.80
CA GLY A 20 -7.28 -29.40 2.03
C GLY A 20 -6.09 -30.12 1.42
N ALA A 21 -5.46 -31.01 2.21
CA ALA A 21 -4.52 -31.97 1.66
C ALA A 21 -5.28 -32.98 0.80
N ALA A 22 -5.21 -32.85 -0.53
CA ALA A 22 -5.60 -33.89 -1.46
C ALA A 22 -4.37 -34.68 -1.88
N ALA A 23 -4.30 -35.94 -1.43
CA ALA A 23 -3.36 -36.92 -1.93
C ALA A 23 -3.74 -37.21 -3.38
N GLY A 24 -2.99 -36.70 -4.33
CA GLY A 24 -3.09 -36.98 -5.75
C GLY A 24 -1.87 -37.77 -6.21
N ALA A 25 -2.11 -38.94 -6.81
CA ALA A 25 -1.12 -39.88 -7.32
C ALA A 25 -0.18 -39.18 -8.32
N THR A 26 1.12 -39.24 -8.06
CA THR A 26 2.20 -38.79 -8.95
C THR A 26 2.37 -39.80 -10.07
N ALA A 27 1.94 -39.46 -11.28
CA ALA A 27 2.43 -40.08 -12.50
C ALA A 27 3.76 -39.40 -12.87
N THR A 28 4.87 -40.06 -12.60
CA THR A 28 6.20 -39.65 -13.06
C THR A 28 6.33 -39.90 -14.55
N ALA A 29 6.07 -38.89 -15.37
CA ALA A 29 6.53 -38.87 -16.76
C ALA A 29 7.99 -38.43 -16.77
N THR A 30 8.91 -39.39 -16.98
CA THR A 30 10.31 -39.11 -17.26
C THR A 30 10.43 -38.49 -18.65
N LEU A 31 10.48 -37.19 -18.74
CA LEU A 31 10.93 -36.48 -19.93
C LEU A 31 12.46 -36.66 -20.03
N ALA A 32 12.90 -37.34 -21.08
CA ALA A 32 14.32 -37.41 -21.42
C ALA A 32 14.88 -35.99 -21.62
N PRO A 33 16.08 -35.65 -21.12
CA PRO A 33 16.66 -34.34 -21.33
C PRO A 33 16.93 -34.14 -22.82
N VAL A 34 16.22 -33.22 -23.45
CA VAL A 34 16.63 -32.68 -24.73
C VAL A 34 17.94 -31.92 -24.47
N ALA A 35 19.06 -32.48 -24.92
CA ALA A 35 20.34 -31.83 -24.97
C ALA A 35 20.27 -30.69 -25.99
N GLY A 36 19.64 -29.59 -25.60
CA GLY A 36 19.73 -28.31 -26.29
C GLY A 36 21.03 -27.66 -25.86
N ASN A 37 21.90 -27.28 -26.77
CA ASN A 37 22.97 -26.34 -26.54
C ASN A 37 22.34 -25.07 -25.92
N SER A 38 22.41 -24.91 -24.61
CA SER A 38 22.08 -23.67 -23.94
C SER A 38 23.19 -22.67 -24.30
N THR A 39 23.06 -21.98 -25.43
CA THR A 39 23.70 -20.70 -25.57
C THR A 39 23.18 -19.88 -24.41
N GLN A 40 24.01 -19.65 -23.40
CA GLN A 40 23.71 -18.76 -22.29
C GLN A 40 23.24 -17.46 -22.91
N ALA A 41 21.94 -17.16 -22.77
CA ALA A 41 21.39 -15.94 -23.33
C ALA A 41 22.21 -14.77 -22.79
N THR A 42 22.87 -14.05 -23.68
CA THR A 42 23.69 -12.88 -23.29
C THR A 42 22.77 -11.90 -22.57
N GLN A 43 23.16 -11.51 -21.36
CA GLN A 43 22.37 -10.56 -20.59
C GLN A 43 22.17 -9.28 -21.40
N PRO A 44 20.96 -8.71 -21.43
CA PRO A 44 20.74 -7.41 -22.07
C PRO A 44 21.62 -6.32 -21.48
N PRO A 45 21.88 -5.23 -22.21
CA PRO A 45 22.62 -4.07 -21.69
C PRO A 45 22.10 -3.60 -20.33
N ALA A 46 22.98 -3.05 -19.50
CA ALA A 46 22.65 -2.60 -18.15
C ALA A 46 21.44 -1.65 -18.11
N ALA A 47 21.40 -0.65 -19.01
CA ALA A 47 20.28 0.28 -19.13
C ALA A 47 18.92 -0.44 -19.33
N VAL A 48 18.89 -1.45 -20.19
CA VAL A 48 17.66 -2.25 -20.46
C VAL A 48 17.22 -3.00 -19.22
N ARG A 49 18.16 -3.63 -18.51
CA ARG A 49 17.88 -4.40 -17.30
C ARG A 49 17.37 -3.51 -16.18
N TRP A 50 18.04 -2.38 -15.92
CA TRP A 50 17.75 -1.50 -14.80
C TRP A 50 16.45 -0.72 -15.02
N LEU A 51 16.30 -0.08 -16.19
CA LEU A 51 15.05 0.60 -16.54
C LEU A 51 13.87 -0.37 -16.58
N GLY A 52 14.06 -1.57 -17.13
CA GLY A 52 13.01 -2.59 -17.20
C GLY A 52 12.50 -3.05 -15.82
N LYS A 53 13.32 -2.99 -14.77
CA LYS A 53 12.93 -3.34 -13.38
C LYS A 53 12.39 -2.15 -12.60
N ALA A 54 13.01 -0.98 -12.72
CA ALA A 54 12.66 0.20 -11.93
C ALA A 54 11.42 0.95 -12.45
N THR A 55 10.96 0.64 -13.67
CA THR A 55 9.84 1.32 -14.34
C THR A 55 8.75 0.33 -14.76
N PHE A 56 7.65 0.83 -15.30
CA PHE A 56 6.65 0.00 -16.01
C PHE A 56 7.13 -0.49 -17.38
N GLY A 57 8.41 -0.43 -17.69
CA GLY A 57 9.01 -0.60 -19.00
C GLY A 57 9.47 0.75 -19.55
N PHE A 58 10.21 0.74 -20.64
CA PHE A 58 10.81 1.95 -21.22
C PHE A 58 10.51 2.05 -22.71
N THR A 59 10.45 3.28 -23.21
CA THR A 59 10.39 3.63 -24.63
C THR A 59 11.79 3.83 -25.19
N GLN A 60 11.92 3.93 -26.52
CA GLN A 60 13.18 4.33 -27.13
C GLN A 60 13.63 5.72 -26.66
N ALA A 61 12.69 6.64 -26.43
CA ALA A 61 12.97 7.97 -25.91
C ALA A 61 13.53 7.92 -24.46
N ASP A 62 13.02 7.04 -23.59
CA ASP A 62 13.53 6.86 -22.24
C ASP A 62 14.96 6.32 -22.26
N LEU A 63 15.22 5.35 -23.13
CA LEU A 63 16.58 4.80 -23.29
C LEU A 63 17.55 5.85 -23.81
N ALA A 64 17.13 6.64 -24.78
CA ALA A 64 17.94 7.76 -25.30
C ALA A 64 18.20 8.81 -24.22
N ALA A 65 17.20 9.18 -23.43
CA ALA A 65 17.33 10.11 -22.31
C ALA A 65 18.30 9.57 -21.23
N PHE A 66 18.19 8.29 -20.88
CA PHE A 66 19.13 7.64 -19.97
C PHE A 66 20.58 7.69 -20.50
N ASN A 67 20.79 7.35 -21.76
CA ASN A 67 22.11 7.38 -22.38
C ASN A 67 22.71 8.79 -22.46
N ALA A 68 21.88 9.83 -22.51
CA ALA A 68 22.28 11.23 -22.54
C ALA A 68 22.76 11.77 -21.17
N LEU A 69 22.56 11.04 -20.06
CA LEU A 69 23.02 11.46 -18.73
C LEU A 69 24.54 11.51 -18.57
N GLY A 70 25.27 10.98 -19.54
CA GLY A 70 26.74 11.04 -19.57
C GLY A 70 27.43 10.03 -18.65
N GLY A 71 28.73 9.89 -18.78
CA GLY A 71 29.53 8.95 -18.00
C GLY A 71 29.36 7.48 -18.40
N ASN A 72 29.78 6.59 -17.51
CA ASN A 72 29.53 5.15 -17.64
C ASN A 72 28.12 4.78 -17.15
N ASP A 73 27.76 3.49 -17.29
CA ASP A 73 26.42 3.03 -16.91
C ASP A 73 26.09 3.25 -15.43
N ASP A 74 27.06 3.09 -14.52
CA ASP A 74 26.86 3.34 -13.09
C ASP A 74 26.62 4.82 -12.78
N ALA A 75 27.35 5.72 -13.44
CA ALA A 75 27.17 7.16 -13.29
C ALA A 75 25.78 7.59 -13.82
N ARG A 76 25.39 7.08 -14.99
CA ARG A 76 24.05 7.31 -15.57
C ARG A 76 22.95 6.80 -14.65
N TRP A 77 23.14 5.60 -14.08
CA TRP A 77 22.17 5.02 -13.19
C TRP A 77 22.00 5.83 -11.90
N THR A 78 23.08 6.26 -11.30
CA THR A 78 23.06 7.14 -10.12
C THR A 78 22.35 8.46 -10.44
N ALA A 79 22.64 9.08 -11.57
CA ALA A 79 22.00 10.32 -12.01
C ALA A 79 20.49 10.10 -12.26
N TRP A 80 20.14 8.99 -12.88
CA TRP A 80 18.74 8.61 -13.13
C TRP A 80 17.96 8.40 -11.82
N ILE A 81 18.53 7.66 -10.85
CA ILE A 81 17.93 7.47 -9.52
C ILE A 81 17.65 8.83 -8.88
N ASN A 82 18.66 9.71 -8.81
CA ASN A 82 18.52 11.03 -8.19
C ASN A 82 17.42 11.87 -8.87
N GLN A 83 17.34 11.82 -10.20
CA GLN A 83 16.29 12.50 -10.96
C GLN A 83 14.90 11.93 -10.64
N GLN A 84 14.75 10.61 -10.58
CA GLN A 84 13.46 9.96 -10.33
C GLN A 84 12.99 10.09 -8.87
N LEU A 85 13.89 10.23 -7.93
CA LEU A 85 13.58 10.51 -6.52
C LEU A 85 13.21 11.98 -6.25
N ASP A 86 13.37 12.86 -7.24
CA ASP A 86 12.81 14.22 -7.25
C ASP A 86 11.75 14.37 -8.36
N PRO A 87 10.57 13.79 -8.19
CA PRO A 87 9.52 13.84 -9.22
C PRO A 87 9.05 15.26 -9.53
N ALA A 88 9.22 16.22 -8.62
CA ALA A 88 8.85 17.62 -8.85
C ALA A 88 9.75 18.28 -9.90
N GLY A 89 11.03 17.89 -9.94
CA GLY A 89 12.00 18.36 -10.94
C GLY A 89 11.79 17.79 -12.35
N ILE A 90 10.94 16.76 -12.52
CA ILE A 90 10.67 16.15 -13.82
C ILE A 90 9.50 16.84 -14.51
N ASN A 91 9.73 17.37 -15.71
CA ASN A 91 8.65 17.91 -16.54
C ASN A 91 7.78 16.79 -17.10
N ASP A 92 6.58 16.65 -16.57
CA ASP A 92 5.57 15.64 -16.93
C ASP A 92 4.31 16.26 -17.55
N SER A 93 4.42 17.47 -18.09
CA SER A 93 3.29 18.26 -18.63
C SER A 93 2.53 17.54 -19.73
N ALA A 94 3.20 16.72 -20.56
CA ALA A 94 2.54 15.95 -21.61
C ALA A 94 1.59 14.88 -21.04
N CYS A 95 1.98 14.19 -19.97
CA CYS A 95 1.10 13.25 -19.28
C CYS A 95 -0.06 13.97 -18.59
N ALA A 96 0.21 15.09 -17.94
CA ALA A 96 -0.83 15.92 -17.32
C ALA A 96 -1.84 16.42 -18.35
N ALA A 97 -1.38 16.90 -19.51
CA ALA A 97 -2.26 17.32 -20.61
C ALA A 97 -3.14 16.17 -21.13
N ARG A 98 -2.61 14.94 -21.23
CA ARG A 98 -3.37 13.76 -21.63
C ARG A 98 -4.50 13.46 -20.64
N ILE A 99 -4.22 13.51 -19.33
CA ILE A 99 -5.23 13.32 -18.27
C ILE A 99 -6.30 14.41 -18.37
N ASN A 100 -5.91 15.67 -18.51
CA ASN A 100 -6.85 16.78 -18.61
C ASN A 100 -7.74 16.65 -19.86
N ASN A 101 -7.17 16.24 -20.99
CA ASN A 101 -7.91 16.05 -22.26
C ASN A 101 -8.79 14.79 -22.25
N ALA A 102 -8.58 13.86 -21.32
CA ALA A 102 -9.45 12.70 -21.15
C ALA A 102 -10.87 13.08 -20.66
N GLY A 103 -11.02 14.27 -20.06
CA GLY A 103 -12.31 14.79 -19.62
C GLY A 103 -12.85 14.10 -18.36
N PHE A 104 -11.97 13.59 -17.51
CA PHE A 104 -12.33 13.04 -16.21
C PHE A 104 -12.98 14.10 -15.33
N SER A 105 -14.12 13.78 -14.74
CA SER A 105 -14.98 14.73 -14.02
C SER A 105 -14.77 14.69 -12.51
N THR A 106 -14.15 13.62 -11.99
CA THR A 106 -14.07 13.36 -10.54
C THR A 106 -12.69 13.62 -9.95
N LEU A 107 -11.60 13.53 -10.74
CA LEU A 107 -10.23 13.59 -10.22
C LEU A 107 -9.90 14.88 -9.47
N GLY A 108 -10.57 16.00 -9.76
CA GLY A 108 -10.39 17.30 -9.10
C GLY A 108 -11.36 17.57 -7.96
N LYS A 109 -12.33 16.67 -7.68
CA LYS A 109 -13.33 16.92 -6.64
C LYS A 109 -12.76 16.80 -5.24
N SER A 110 -13.25 17.66 -4.34
CA SER A 110 -12.98 17.56 -2.91
C SER A 110 -13.74 16.39 -2.27
N VAL A 111 -13.33 15.98 -1.05
CA VAL A 111 -14.00 14.92 -0.29
C VAL A 111 -15.51 15.19 -0.15
N PRO A 112 -15.97 16.39 0.30
CA PRO A 112 -17.40 16.67 0.37
C PRO A 112 -18.13 16.60 -0.98
N GLN A 113 -17.47 16.98 -2.09
CA GLN A 113 -18.06 16.87 -3.42
C GLN A 113 -18.20 15.41 -3.89
N LEU A 114 -17.16 14.60 -3.68
CA LEU A 114 -17.20 13.15 -3.95
C LEU A 114 -18.30 12.49 -3.10
N TRP A 115 -18.34 12.82 -1.80
CA TRP A 115 -19.35 12.30 -0.89
C TRP A 115 -20.76 12.63 -1.35
N ALA A 116 -21.06 13.93 -1.53
CA ALA A 116 -22.41 14.37 -1.89
C ALA A 116 -22.87 13.83 -3.25
N GLN A 117 -21.98 13.75 -4.25
CA GLN A 117 -22.37 13.45 -5.65
C GLN A 117 -22.27 11.97 -6.01
N HIS A 118 -21.35 11.22 -5.36
CA HIS A 118 -21.05 9.84 -5.72
C HIS A 118 -21.38 8.85 -4.60
N HIS A 119 -21.39 9.27 -3.34
CA HIS A 119 -21.77 8.42 -2.21
C HIS A 119 -23.26 8.59 -1.86
N GLU A 120 -23.72 9.82 -1.59
CA GLU A 120 -25.09 10.06 -1.08
C GLU A 120 -26.15 10.12 -2.19
N ASN A 121 -25.87 10.82 -3.29
CA ASN A 121 -26.87 11.15 -4.30
C ASN A 121 -26.57 10.57 -5.69
N ALA A 122 -25.77 9.51 -5.76
CA ALA A 122 -25.54 8.84 -7.03
C ALA A 122 -26.83 8.18 -7.55
N PRO A 123 -27.29 8.50 -8.77
CA PRO A 123 -28.54 7.96 -9.32
C PRO A 123 -28.42 6.47 -9.69
N ASP A 124 -27.22 5.97 -9.90
CA ASP A 124 -26.94 4.59 -10.31
C ASP A 124 -25.54 4.15 -9.86
N TYR A 125 -25.28 2.84 -9.96
CA TYR A 125 -24.01 2.25 -9.55
C TYR A 125 -22.80 2.77 -10.34
N PHE A 126 -22.95 2.99 -11.65
CA PHE A 126 -21.86 3.51 -12.46
C PHE A 126 -21.46 4.91 -12.01
N THR A 127 -22.43 5.80 -11.80
CA THR A 127 -22.18 7.16 -11.29
C THR A 127 -21.54 7.11 -9.90
N ARG A 128 -21.98 6.18 -9.05
CA ARG A 128 -21.39 5.95 -7.72
C ARG A 128 -19.91 5.59 -7.84
N MET A 129 -19.55 4.65 -8.72
CA MET A 129 -18.20 4.12 -8.88
C MET A 129 -17.33 4.91 -9.86
N LEU A 130 -17.88 5.94 -10.50
CA LEU A 130 -17.13 6.75 -11.46
C LEU A 130 -15.79 7.32 -10.92
N PRO A 131 -15.69 7.74 -9.65
CA PRO A 131 -14.41 8.17 -9.07
C PRO A 131 -13.34 7.06 -9.09
N LEU A 132 -13.70 5.81 -8.81
CA LEU A 132 -12.79 4.67 -8.94
C LEU A 132 -12.37 4.48 -10.41
N TYR A 133 -13.32 4.38 -11.34
CA TYR A 133 -13.05 4.10 -12.74
C TYR A 133 -12.18 5.17 -13.41
N GLU A 134 -12.41 6.45 -13.08
CA GLU A 134 -11.57 7.55 -13.56
C GLU A 134 -10.16 7.52 -12.95
N THR A 135 -10.03 7.11 -11.68
CA THR A 135 -8.73 6.90 -11.02
C THR A 135 -7.94 5.77 -11.66
N GLU A 136 -8.57 4.64 -11.96
CA GLU A 136 -7.97 3.51 -12.68
C GLU A 136 -7.52 3.92 -14.08
N SER A 137 -8.36 4.63 -14.82
CA SER A 137 -8.05 5.16 -16.15
C SER A 137 -6.86 6.13 -16.11
N ALA A 138 -6.83 7.04 -15.13
CA ALA A 138 -5.73 7.98 -14.94
C ALA A 138 -4.44 7.24 -14.54
N THR A 139 -4.53 6.16 -13.76
CA THR A 139 -3.39 5.31 -13.38
C THR A 139 -2.79 4.62 -14.59
N LEU A 140 -3.60 4.08 -15.50
CA LEU A 140 -3.13 3.52 -16.78
C LEU A 140 -2.42 4.57 -17.66
N ILE A 141 -2.96 5.78 -17.73
CA ILE A 141 -2.33 6.89 -18.46
C ILE A 141 -0.98 7.23 -17.84
N ARG A 142 -0.91 7.39 -16.51
CA ARG A 142 0.34 7.71 -15.79
C ARG A 142 1.38 6.62 -15.95
N ALA A 143 1.00 5.37 -15.73
CA ALA A 143 1.91 4.23 -15.86
C ALA A 143 2.51 4.15 -17.29
N THR A 144 1.74 4.51 -18.31
CA THR A 144 2.16 4.45 -19.71
C THR A 144 2.97 5.68 -20.14
N TYR A 145 2.54 6.89 -19.79
CA TYR A 145 3.05 8.13 -20.41
C TYR A 145 3.86 9.03 -19.47
N SER A 146 3.76 8.85 -18.15
CA SER A 146 4.52 9.66 -17.20
C SER A 146 6.03 9.44 -17.37
N LYS A 147 6.80 10.53 -17.26
CA LYS A 147 8.26 10.48 -17.13
C LYS A 147 8.71 10.19 -15.69
N ARG A 148 7.80 10.30 -14.72
CA ARG A 148 8.01 10.03 -13.29
C ARG A 148 7.84 8.54 -12.97
N GLN A 149 8.50 7.68 -13.71
CA GLN A 149 8.22 6.24 -13.73
C GLN A 149 8.44 5.56 -12.38
N LEU A 150 9.52 5.89 -11.66
CA LEU A 150 9.75 5.34 -10.32
C LEU A 150 8.69 5.80 -9.33
N PHE A 151 8.27 7.06 -9.41
CA PHE A 151 7.19 7.59 -8.59
C PHE A 151 5.87 6.82 -8.82
N GLU A 152 5.48 6.62 -10.08
CA GLU A 152 4.26 5.85 -10.40
C GLU A 152 4.37 4.38 -9.94
N ARG A 153 5.56 3.78 -10.01
CA ARG A 153 5.83 2.44 -9.45
C ARG A 153 5.65 2.41 -7.94
N MET A 154 6.07 3.45 -7.24
CA MET A 154 5.93 3.55 -5.78
C MET A 154 4.49 3.82 -5.35
N VAL A 155 3.74 4.63 -6.09
CA VAL A 155 2.29 4.77 -5.87
C VAL A 155 1.60 3.42 -5.96
N GLY A 156 1.86 2.65 -7.03
CA GLY A 156 1.32 1.29 -7.18
C GLY A 156 1.80 0.32 -6.08
N PHE A 157 3.05 0.46 -5.61
CA PHE A 157 3.57 -0.35 -4.50
C PHE A 157 2.78 -0.12 -3.21
N TRP A 158 2.47 1.13 -2.87
CA TRP A 158 1.71 1.44 -1.66
C TRP A 158 0.23 1.07 -1.76
N HIS A 159 -0.39 1.21 -2.93
CA HIS A 159 -1.74 0.65 -3.16
C HIS A 159 -1.77 -0.86 -2.92
N ASP A 160 -0.78 -1.60 -3.43
CA ASP A 160 -0.64 -3.04 -3.21
C ASP A 160 -0.33 -3.39 -1.74
N HIS A 161 0.46 -2.54 -1.06
CA HIS A 161 0.87 -2.77 0.34
C HIS A 161 -0.31 -2.67 1.31
N PHE A 162 -1.11 -1.59 1.20
CA PHE A 162 -2.29 -1.38 2.03
C PHE A 162 -3.53 -2.11 1.53
N SER A 163 -3.54 -2.50 0.26
CA SER A 163 -4.50 -3.41 -0.39
C SER A 163 -5.98 -3.04 -0.19
N VAL A 164 -6.31 -1.74 -0.13
CA VAL A 164 -7.70 -1.29 -0.05
C VAL A 164 -8.43 -1.68 -1.32
N TYR A 165 -9.56 -2.38 -1.18
CA TYR A 165 -10.38 -2.78 -2.30
C TYR A 165 -11.19 -1.60 -2.84
N GLY A 166 -10.81 -1.11 -4.03
CA GLY A 166 -11.47 0.04 -4.65
C GLY A 166 -12.92 -0.21 -5.07
N GLY A 167 -13.29 -1.47 -5.34
CA GLY A 167 -14.67 -1.86 -5.67
C GLY A 167 -15.62 -1.95 -4.46
N ASP A 168 -15.17 -1.58 -3.27
CA ASP A 168 -16.03 -1.45 -2.10
C ASP A 168 -17.13 -0.40 -2.34
N TYR A 169 -18.38 -0.72 -1.93
CA TYR A 169 -19.55 0.12 -2.22
C TYR A 169 -19.45 1.50 -1.59
N ASP A 170 -18.91 1.61 -0.39
CA ASP A 170 -18.82 2.86 0.35
C ASP A 170 -17.44 3.54 0.16
N GLY A 171 -16.37 2.75 -0.03
CA GLY A 171 -15.02 3.25 -0.28
C GLY A 171 -14.78 3.73 -1.72
N GLY A 172 -15.36 3.05 -2.72
CA GLY A 172 -15.13 3.33 -4.14
C GLY A 172 -15.39 4.78 -4.56
N PRO A 173 -16.49 5.43 -4.12
CA PRO A 173 -16.74 6.85 -4.36
C PRO A 173 -15.63 7.79 -3.90
N MET A 174 -14.86 7.37 -2.90
CA MET A 174 -13.80 8.16 -2.27
C MET A 174 -12.39 7.81 -2.78
N PHE A 175 -12.27 6.88 -3.74
CA PHE A 175 -10.99 6.34 -4.18
C PHE A 175 -10.07 7.38 -4.84
N VAL A 176 -10.65 8.42 -5.47
CA VAL A 176 -9.90 9.60 -5.96
C VAL A 176 -9.10 10.25 -4.83
N GLN A 177 -9.73 10.46 -3.67
CA GLN A 177 -9.05 11.07 -2.51
C GLN A 177 -7.94 10.16 -2.00
N TYR A 178 -8.18 8.86 -1.93
CA TYR A 178 -7.20 7.88 -1.47
C TYR A 178 -5.96 7.84 -2.38
N ASP A 179 -6.12 7.79 -3.71
CA ASP A 179 -4.99 7.87 -4.64
C ASP A 179 -4.30 9.23 -4.58
N ARG A 180 -5.08 10.34 -4.76
CA ARG A 180 -4.54 11.67 -4.95
C ARG A 180 -3.90 12.26 -3.70
N ASP A 181 -4.62 12.18 -2.56
CA ASP A 181 -4.27 12.93 -1.34
C ASP A 181 -3.50 12.08 -0.33
N VAL A 182 -3.52 10.74 -0.47
CA VAL A 182 -2.82 9.81 0.42
C VAL A 182 -1.65 9.15 -0.30
N MET A 183 -1.91 8.28 -1.28
CA MET A 183 -0.85 7.49 -1.90
C MET A 183 0.16 8.36 -2.65
N ARG A 184 -0.31 9.26 -3.50
CA ARG A 184 0.56 10.09 -4.34
C ARG A 184 1.33 11.13 -3.54
N VAL A 185 0.73 11.69 -2.48
CA VAL A 185 1.41 12.69 -1.64
C VAL A 185 2.58 12.08 -0.89
N HIS A 186 2.45 10.83 -0.44
CA HIS A 186 3.41 10.22 0.47
C HIS A 186 4.29 9.12 -0.15
N ALA A 187 4.16 8.85 -1.46
CA ALA A 187 4.79 7.69 -2.13
C ALA A 187 6.32 7.60 -1.97
N LEU A 188 7.01 8.73 -1.86
CA LEU A 188 8.48 8.82 -1.65
C LEU A 188 8.84 9.51 -0.34
N GLY A 189 7.86 9.77 0.52
CA GLY A 189 8.00 10.57 1.73
C GLY A 189 8.41 9.78 2.97
N ASN A 190 7.74 10.06 4.08
CA ASN A 190 7.93 9.42 5.38
C ASN A 190 6.86 8.35 5.61
N PHE A 191 7.28 7.14 6.02
CA PHE A 191 6.36 6.01 6.20
C PHE A 191 5.35 6.24 7.35
N ARG A 192 5.78 6.85 8.46
CA ARG A 192 4.89 7.17 9.58
C ARG A 192 3.78 8.14 9.15
N THR A 193 4.14 9.14 8.34
CA THR A 193 3.18 10.10 7.79
C THR A 193 2.20 9.42 6.83
N LEU A 194 2.71 8.55 5.94
CA LEU A 194 1.88 7.75 5.04
C LEU A 194 0.90 6.87 5.82
N LEU A 195 1.39 6.11 6.82
CA LEU A 195 0.57 5.23 7.65
C LEU A 195 -0.58 5.99 8.34
N GLY A 196 -0.27 7.16 8.93
CA GLY A 196 -1.27 8.01 9.57
C GLY A 196 -2.29 8.60 8.58
N ALA A 197 -1.88 8.93 7.35
CA ALA A 197 -2.77 9.39 6.30
C ALA A 197 -3.70 8.28 5.80
N VAL A 198 -3.19 7.06 5.63
CA VAL A 198 -3.97 5.87 5.30
C VAL A 198 -5.02 5.59 6.36
N ALA A 199 -4.63 5.60 7.65
CA ALA A 199 -5.52 5.33 8.77
C ALA A 199 -6.70 6.30 8.88
N ARG A 200 -6.52 7.54 8.39
CA ARG A 200 -7.56 8.58 8.39
C ARG A 200 -8.33 8.65 7.07
N SER A 201 -7.94 7.90 6.07
CA SER A 201 -8.65 7.93 4.78
C SER A 201 -10.01 7.25 4.89
N THR A 202 -11.00 7.84 4.25
CA THR A 202 -12.37 7.29 4.22
C THR A 202 -12.40 5.88 3.64
N CYS A 203 -11.58 5.62 2.61
CA CYS A 203 -11.49 4.29 2.01
C CYS A 203 -10.99 3.24 3.00
N MET A 204 -9.91 3.49 3.76
CA MET A 204 -9.40 2.53 4.73
C MET A 204 -10.35 2.33 5.89
N LEU A 205 -10.96 3.42 6.38
CA LEU A 205 -11.91 3.36 7.49
C LEU A 205 -13.13 2.49 7.16
N TYR A 206 -13.64 2.54 5.93
CA TYR A 206 -14.69 1.62 5.47
C TYR A 206 -14.14 0.21 5.22
N TYR A 207 -13.04 0.07 4.51
CA TYR A 207 -12.51 -1.22 4.07
C TYR A 207 -12.26 -2.21 5.22
N LEU A 208 -11.80 -1.71 6.37
CA LEU A 208 -11.55 -2.53 7.57
C LEU A 208 -12.51 -2.21 8.72
N ASP A 209 -13.63 -1.54 8.44
CA ASP A 209 -14.73 -1.24 9.37
C ASP A 209 -14.34 -0.45 10.62
N ASN A 210 -13.20 0.23 10.61
CA ASN A 210 -12.79 1.01 11.79
C ASN A 210 -13.66 2.24 12.02
N TYR A 211 -14.35 2.75 10.98
CA TYR A 211 -15.28 3.88 11.11
C TYR A 211 -16.39 3.67 12.15
N ALA A 212 -16.75 2.42 12.44
CA ALA A 212 -17.79 2.03 13.39
C ALA A 212 -17.24 1.53 14.74
N SER A 213 -15.90 1.49 14.92
CA SER A 213 -15.24 0.95 16.09
C SER A 213 -15.44 1.82 17.33
N LYS A 214 -15.97 1.21 18.42
CA LYS A 214 -16.35 1.89 19.68
C LYS A 214 -15.77 1.17 20.88
N GLY A 215 -15.46 1.91 21.94
CA GLY A 215 -14.81 1.41 23.12
C GLY A 215 -15.47 0.23 23.84
N ALA A 216 -16.80 0.07 23.72
CA ALA A 216 -17.52 -1.08 24.27
C ALA A 216 -17.48 -2.32 23.35
N ASN A 217 -17.34 -2.12 22.05
CA ASN A 217 -17.33 -3.14 20.99
C ASN A 217 -16.38 -2.69 19.88
N PHE A 218 -15.08 -2.71 20.16
CA PHE A 218 -14.10 -2.33 19.15
C PHE A 218 -13.88 -3.46 18.13
N ASN A 219 -13.64 -3.06 16.90
CA ASN A 219 -13.35 -3.96 15.80
C ASN A 219 -11.86 -4.28 15.78
N GLU A 220 -11.48 -5.53 16.04
CA GLU A 220 -10.07 -5.95 16.03
C GLU A 220 -9.46 -6.00 14.61
N ASN A 221 -10.30 -6.06 13.57
CA ASN A 221 -9.84 -6.29 12.20
C ASN A 221 -8.80 -5.26 11.76
N TYR A 222 -9.10 -3.97 11.94
CA TYR A 222 -8.13 -2.93 11.60
C TYR A 222 -6.86 -3.01 12.47
N GLY A 223 -6.99 -3.26 13.77
CA GLY A 223 -5.83 -3.44 14.66
C GLY A 223 -4.93 -4.59 14.20
N ARG A 224 -5.51 -5.71 13.77
CA ARG A 224 -4.80 -6.88 13.26
C ARG A 224 -4.07 -6.57 11.95
N GLU A 225 -4.79 -6.04 10.96
CA GLU A 225 -4.20 -5.72 9.67
C GLU A 225 -3.13 -4.62 9.76
N LEU A 226 -3.30 -3.66 10.66
CA LEU A 226 -2.30 -2.64 10.94
C LEU A 226 -0.97 -3.24 11.39
N ILE A 227 -1.01 -4.25 12.25
CA ILE A 227 0.22 -4.90 12.76
C ILE A 227 0.72 -5.95 11.76
N GLU A 228 -0.16 -6.83 11.30
CA GLU A 228 0.18 -8.03 10.54
C GLU A 228 0.55 -7.73 9.08
N LEU A 229 -0.16 -6.82 8.41
CA LEU A 229 0.06 -6.54 6.98
C LEU A 229 0.73 -5.20 6.70
N HIS A 230 0.43 -4.19 7.53
CA HIS A 230 0.86 -2.83 7.22
C HIS A 230 2.19 -2.46 7.91
N THR A 231 2.58 -3.16 8.98
CA THR A 231 3.79 -2.81 9.75
C THR A 231 4.69 -4.01 10.06
N LEU A 232 4.51 -4.70 11.20
CA LEU A 232 5.45 -5.72 11.67
C LEU A 232 5.56 -6.95 10.77
N GLY A 233 4.47 -7.34 10.14
CA GLY A 233 4.43 -8.59 9.37
C GLY A 233 4.03 -9.81 10.20
N VAL A 234 3.41 -10.81 9.53
CA VAL A 234 3.00 -12.07 10.14
C VAL A 234 4.18 -12.86 10.68
N GLU A 235 5.37 -12.67 10.15
CA GLU A 235 6.61 -13.30 10.56
C GLU A 235 7.04 -12.96 11.99
N ASN A 236 6.50 -11.87 12.57
CA ASN A 236 6.75 -11.42 13.93
C ASN A 236 5.59 -11.74 14.90
N TYR A 237 4.66 -12.60 14.49
CA TYR A 237 3.53 -13.01 15.34
C TYR A 237 3.90 -14.17 16.25
N TYR A 238 3.75 -13.98 17.56
CA TYR A 238 4.06 -14.95 18.62
C TYR A 238 2.85 -15.77 19.11
N GLY A 239 1.68 -15.57 18.51
CA GLY A 239 0.47 -16.31 18.85
C GLY A 239 -0.42 -15.63 19.92
N PRO A 240 -1.43 -16.36 20.47
CA PRO A 240 -2.36 -15.84 21.47
C PRO A 240 -1.76 -15.94 22.90
N GLY A 241 -0.55 -15.43 23.07
CA GLY A 241 0.21 -15.55 24.32
C GLY A 241 0.11 -14.33 25.23
N ASP A 242 0.82 -14.42 26.38
CA ASP A 242 1.04 -13.31 27.27
C ASP A 242 2.07 -12.35 26.65
N PRO A 243 1.78 -11.04 26.49
CA PRO A 243 2.73 -10.08 25.96
C PRO A 243 4.04 -10.00 26.78
N PHE A 244 3.98 -10.31 28.07
CA PHE A 244 5.17 -10.38 28.94
C PHE A 244 6.03 -11.62 28.72
N ALA A 245 5.55 -12.63 27.99
CA ALA A 245 6.33 -13.81 27.62
C ALA A 245 7.14 -13.59 26.32
N VAL A 246 6.86 -12.54 25.54
CA VAL A 246 7.64 -12.21 24.34
C VAL A 246 8.99 -11.65 24.77
N PRO A 247 10.13 -12.21 24.30
CA PRO A 247 11.45 -11.72 24.69
C PRO A 247 11.68 -10.29 24.19
N CYS A 248 12.31 -9.45 25.00
CA CYS A 248 12.74 -8.12 24.60
C CYS A 248 13.99 -8.19 23.73
N LEU A 249 14.09 -7.31 22.73
CA LEU A 249 15.28 -7.18 21.87
C LEU A 249 16.51 -6.71 22.68
N ASN A 250 16.31 -5.95 23.75
CA ASN A 250 17.35 -5.63 24.72
C ASN A 250 17.10 -6.44 26.00
N PHE A 251 17.98 -7.37 26.34
CA PHE A 251 17.86 -8.26 27.50
C PHE A 251 17.83 -7.55 28.87
N ASN A 252 18.25 -6.28 28.92
CA ASN A 252 18.20 -5.49 30.16
C ASN A 252 16.85 -4.79 30.38
N ASP A 253 15.98 -4.77 29.37
CA ASP A 253 14.68 -4.14 29.44
C ASP A 253 13.60 -5.18 29.71
N ILE A 254 13.37 -5.50 31.00
CA ILE A 254 12.24 -6.31 31.37
C ILE A 254 10.95 -5.54 31.07
N HIS A 255 10.04 -6.16 30.31
CA HIS A 255 8.80 -5.56 29.80
C HIS A 255 8.96 -4.53 28.67
N CYS A 256 10.16 -4.29 28.19
CA CYS A 256 10.51 -3.62 26.92
C CYS A 256 10.23 -2.13 26.82
N GLU A 257 9.97 -1.37 27.90
CA GLU A 257 9.65 0.07 27.79
C GLU A 257 10.70 0.89 27.02
N GLY A 258 11.98 0.68 27.28
CA GLY A 258 13.11 1.35 26.57
C GLY A 258 13.54 0.66 25.28
N SER A 259 13.04 -0.58 25.06
CA SER A 259 13.32 -1.41 23.89
C SER A 259 12.00 -1.85 23.23
N PHE A 260 12.03 -2.97 22.51
CA PHE A 260 10.85 -3.56 21.85
C PHE A 260 10.79 -5.06 22.17
N PRO A 261 9.59 -5.66 22.27
CA PRO A 261 9.46 -7.11 22.20
C PRO A 261 9.92 -7.58 20.81
N ALA A 262 10.34 -8.83 20.69
CA ALA A 262 10.78 -9.40 19.41
C ALA A 262 9.65 -9.53 18.39
N GLY A 263 8.41 -9.40 18.81
CA GLY A 263 7.22 -9.44 17.97
C GLY A 263 5.96 -9.12 18.79
N TYR A 264 4.80 -9.50 18.26
CA TYR A 264 3.49 -9.17 18.84
C TYR A 264 2.65 -10.42 19.12
N VAL A 265 1.66 -10.26 19.98
CA VAL A 265 0.66 -11.28 20.35
C VAL A 265 -0.76 -10.74 20.10
N ASP A 266 -1.78 -11.60 20.26
CA ASP A 266 -3.17 -11.18 20.12
C ASP A 266 -3.56 -10.01 21.04
N ASN A 267 -2.97 -9.94 22.24
CA ASN A 267 -3.21 -8.80 23.14
C ASN A 267 -2.81 -7.45 22.49
N ASP A 268 -1.69 -7.40 21.79
CA ASP A 268 -1.26 -6.18 21.10
C ASP A 268 -2.27 -5.77 20.00
N VAL A 269 -2.88 -6.75 19.33
CA VAL A 269 -3.94 -6.50 18.34
C VAL A 269 -5.15 -5.84 19.00
N TYR A 270 -5.60 -6.37 20.14
CA TYR A 270 -6.73 -5.80 20.89
C TYR A 270 -6.43 -4.40 21.43
N GLU A 271 -5.21 -4.18 21.93
CA GLU A 271 -4.79 -2.86 22.44
C GLU A 271 -4.67 -1.82 21.32
N ALA A 272 -4.16 -2.20 20.15
CA ALA A 272 -4.15 -1.35 18.96
C ALA A 272 -5.58 -1.00 18.50
N ALA A 273 -6.47 -1.99 18.44
CA ALA A 273 -7.87 -1.77 18.08
C ALA A 273 -8.57 -0.84 19.07
N ALA A 274 -8.34 -1.03 20.38
CA ALA A 274 -8.87 -0.16 21.43
C ALA A 274 -8.34 1.29 21.31
N ALA A 275 -7.06 1.46 20.97
CA ALA A 275 -6.43 2.77 20.77
C ALA A 275 -7.02 3.55 19.57
N LEU A 276 -7.53 2.82 18.57
CA LEU A 276 -8.09 3.39 17.34
C LEU A 276 -9.61 3.53 17.36
N THR A 277 -10.27 3.22 18.48
CA THR A 277 -11.70 3.49 18.67
C THR A 277 -12.00 4.98 18.57
N GLY A 278 -13.15 5.33 18.03
CA GLY A 278 -13.56 6.73 17.82
C GLY A 278 -12.97 7.39 16.57
N TRP A 279 -12.03 6.73 15.85
CA TRP A 279 -11.58 7.18 14.53
C TRP A 279 -12.65 6.83 13.51
N SER A 280 -13.34 7.82 12.98
CA SER A 280 -14.58 7.62 12.24
C SER A 280 -14.69 8.58 11.05
N ILE A 281 -15.84 8.53 10.39
CA ILE A 281 -16.19 9.33 9.22
C ILE A 281 -17.44 10.14 9.56
N LYS A 282 -17.52 11.33 9.01
CA LYS A 282 -18.75 12.12 8.99
C LYS A 282 -19.70 11.55 7.92
N ASN A 283 -20.48 10.55 8.29
CA ASN A 283 -21.34 9.78 7.41
C ASN A 283 -22.83 9.86 7.74
N GLY A 284 -23.28 10.93 8.39
CA GLY A 284 -24.68 11.10 8.74
C GLY A 284 -25.20 10.12 9.80
N ASN A 285 -24.29 9.53 10.60
CA ASN A 285 -24.69 8.60 11.65
C ASN A 285 -25.80 9.19 12.52
N TRP A 286 -26.76 8.34 12.95
CA TRP A 286 -27.93 8.78 13.72
C TRP A 286 -27.61 9.59 14.99
N GLN A 287 -26.43 9.39 15.61
CA GLN A 287 -25.97 10.18 16.75
C GLN A 287 -25.43 11.57 16.32
N PHE A 288 -24.98 11.72 15.07
CA PHE A 288 -24.37 12.92 14.52
C PHE A 288 -24.90 13.20 13.10
N PRO A 289 -26.22 13.41 12.93
CA PRO A 289 -26.83 13.51 11.60
C PRO A 289 -26.39 14.75 10.82
N GLY A 290 -25.83 15.78 11.48
CA GLY A 290 -25.27 16.96 10.83
C GLY A 290 -23.85 16.77 10.27
N ASP A 291 -23.16 15.70 10.65
CA ASP A 291 -21.84 15.34 10.17
C ASP A 291 -21.96 14.38 8.98
N ASN A 292 -22.13 14.90 7.76
CA ASN A 292 -22.35 14.10 6.56
C ASN A 292 -21.62 14.71 5.34
N ASP A 293 -20.28 14.65 5.35
CA ASP A 293 -19.44 15.19 4.29
C ASP A 293 -18.31 14.23 3.86
N GLY A 294 -18.26 13.02 4.41
CA GLY A 294 -17.30 11.98 4.09
C GLY A 294 -15.90 12.20 4.66
N THR A 295 -15.67 13.27 5.42
CA THR A 295 -14.34 13.55 6.00
C THR A 295 -14.11 12.78 7.29
N PHE A 296 -12.82 12.57 7.61
CA PHE A 296 -12.41 11.99 8.89
C PHE A 296 -12.90 12.83 10.08
N VAL A 297 -13.29 12.13 11.14
CA VAL A 297 -13.63 12.73 12.43
C VAL A 297 -13.18 11.82 13.57
N TYR A 298 -12.70 12.42 14.65
CA TYR A 298 -12.49 11.72 15.91
C TYR A 298 -13.70 11.97 16.85
N ARG A 299 -14.28 10.87 17.36
CA ARG A 299 -15.41 10.90 18.28
C ARG A 299 -14.97 10.40 19.65
N SER A 300 -14.75 11.32 20.56
CA SER A 300 -14.27 11.01 21.90
C SER A 300 -15.26 10.12 22.68
N GLU A 301 -16.56 10.29 22.41
CA GLU A 301 -17.62 9.46 23.03
C GLU A 301 -17.58 8.00 22.62
N TRP A 302 -16.91 7.69 21.52
CA TRP A 302 -16.71 6.33 21.03
C TRP A 302 -15.35 5.76 21.42
N HIS A 303 -14.45 6.60 21.92
CA HIS A 303 -13.10 6.16 22.28
C HIS A 303 -13.06 5.35 23.58
N GLN A 304 -12.20 4.35 23.64
CA GLN A 304 -11.91 3.58 24.83
C GLN A 304 -10.83 4.27 25.65
N HIS A 305 -11.20 4.88 26.78
CA HIS A 305 -10.34 5.75 27.59
C HIS A 305 -9.46 5.02 28.61
N ASN A 306 -9.51 3.68 28.71
CA ASN A 306 -8.71 2.91 29.66
C ASN A 306 -7.22 2.96 29.27
N ASN A 307 -6.36 2.64 30.26
CA ASN A 307 -4.96 2.37 29.99
C ASN A 307 -4.80 1.17 29.04
N LYS A 308 -3.73 1.17 28.29
CA LYS A 308 -3.38 0.13 27.33
C LYS A 308 -1.92 -0.30 27.51
N PHE A 309 -1.62 -1.54 27.15
CA PHE A 309 -0.23 -2.02 27.10
C PHE A 309 0.04 -2.57 25.70
N PHE A 310 0.84 -1.83 24.93
CA PHE A 310 1.05 -2.10 23.52
C PHE A 310 2.54 -2.21 23.18
N LEU A 311 2.94 -3.34 22.63
CA LEU A 311 4.32 -3.65 22.23
C LEU A 311 5.33 -3.26 23.32
N GLY A 312 5.10 -3.73 24.53
CA GLY A 312 5.99 -3.51 25.67
C GLY A 312 5.98 -2.08 26.22
N ARG A 313 4.97 -1.28 25.90
CA ARG A 313 4.83 0.09 26.39
C ARG A 313 3.46 0.34 27.03
N TYR A 314 3.48 1.00 28.17
CA TYR A 314 2.27 1.44 28.87
C TYR A 314 1.76 2.77 28.29
N LEU A 315 0.48 2.80 27.91
CA LEU A 315 -0.24 3.98 27.47
C LEU A 315 -1.24 4.38 28.56
N PRO A 316 -1.11 5.57 29.19
CA PRO A 316 -1.98 5.98 30.29
C PRO A 316 -3.45 6.12 29.89
N ALA A 317 -4.37 5.92 30.83
CA ALA A 317 -5.79 6.21 30.62
C ALA A 317 -6.05 7.71 30.44
N ASN A 318 -7.17 8.04 29.76
CA ASN A 318 -7.67 9.41 29.57
C ASN A 318 -6.67 10.35 28.89
N GLN A 319 -5.92 9.86 27.89
CA GLN A 319 -5.03 10.68 27.09
C GLN A 319 -5.81 11.71 26.24
N PRO A 320 -5.13 12.77 25.74
CA PRO A 320 -5.72 13.70 24.78
C PRO A 320 -6.28 12.99 23.54
N ALA A 321 -7.20 13.64 22.85
CA ALA A 321 -7.85 13.14 21.64
C ALA A 321 -6.83 12.55 20.64
N MET A 322 -7.09 11.34 20.15
CA MET A 322 -6.28 10.55 19.21
C MET A 322 -4.88 10.11 19.72
N MET A 323 -4.43 10.56 20.88
CA MET A 323 -3.04 10.34 21.36
C MET A 323 -2.71 8.85 21.44
N ASP A 324 -3.65 7.98 21.86
CA ASP A 324 -3.46 6.53 21.93
C ASP A 324 -3.10 5.95 20.55
N GLY A 325 -3.90 6.29 19.53
CA GLY A 325 -3.67 5.85 18.17
C GLY A 325 -2.35 6.37 17.56
N GLU A 326 -2.03 7.65 17.83
CA GLU A 326 -0.75 8.22 17.38
C GLU A 326 0.45 7.50 18.01
N GLN A 327 0.38 7.17 19.31
CA GLN A 327 1.44 6.44 20.00
C GLN A 327 1.55 4.99 19.52
N VAL A 328 0.44 4.36 19.13
CA VAL A 328 0.45 3.04 18.47
C VAL A 328 1.21 3.12 17.14
N PHE A 329 0.92 4.10 16.29
CA PHE A 329 1.65 4.27 15.02
C PHE A 329 3.13 4.59 15.24
N ASP A 330 3.46 5.45 16.20
CA ASP A 330 4.85 5.77 16.53
C ASP A 330 5.61 4.51 16.98
N ARG A 331 5.00 3.70 17.84
CA ARG A 331 5.60 2.48 18.35
C ARG A 331 5.82 1.45 17.24
N LEU A 332 4.84 1.27 16.35
CA LEU A 332 4.94 0.41 15.17
C LEU A 332 6.04 0.86 14.21
N CYS A 333 6.09 2.15 13.88
CA CYS A 333 7.10 2.66 12.95
C CYS A 333 8.53 2.64 13.52
N GLN A 334 8.69 2.73 14.85
CA GLN A 334 9.98 2.62 15.52
C GLN A 334 10.46 1.17 15.67
N HIS A 335 9.58 0.18 15.49
CA HIS A 335 9.93 -1.22 15.69
C HIS A 335 10.84 -1.74 14.58
N PRO A 336 11.99 -2.39 14.90
CA PRO A 336 12.90 -2.94 13.88
C PRO A 336 12.25 -3.96 12.95
N GLY A 337 11.26 -4.72 13.44
CA GLY A 337 10.45 -5.63 12.64
C GLY A 337 9.73 -4.93 11.49
N THR A 338 9.16 -3.74 11.74
CA THR A 338 8.52 -2.93 10.68
C THR A 338 9.53 -2.49 9.64
N ALA A 339 10.70 -2.00 10.06
CA ALA A 339 11.76 -1.61 9.15
C ALA A 339 12.14 -2.77 8.21
N ARG A 340 12.35 -3.97 8.79
CA ARG A 340 12.71 -5.17 8.02
C ARG A 340 11.57 -5.66 7.12
N HIS A 341 10.32 -5.63 7.59
CA HIS A 341 9.15 -6.01 6.81
C HIS A 341 8.99 -5.13 5.55
N ILE A 342 9.02 -3.80 5.73
CA ILE A 342 8.90 -2.84 4.63
C ILE A 342 10.09 -2.95 3.66
N ALA A 343 11.33 -3.02 4.18
CA ALA A 343 12.52 -3.24 3.37
C ALA A 343 12.44 -4.54 2.57
N GLY A 344 12.01 -5.64 3.20
CA GLY A 344 11.82 -6.93 2.53
C GLY A 344 10.81 -6.87 1.39
N LYS A 345 9.68 -6.17 1.59
CA LYS A 345 8.66 -5.97 0.52
C LYS A 345 9.23 -5.15 -0.65
N LEU A 346 10.00 -4.08 -0.37
CA LEU A 346 10.67 -3.29 -1.40
C LEU A 346 11.72 -4.11 -2.15
N CYS A 347 12.56 -4.85 -1.44
CA CYS A 347 13.58 -5.71 -2.05
C CYS A 347 12.95 -6.79 -2.95
N ARG A 348 11.89 -7.46 -2.50
CA ARG A 348 11.13 -8.41 -3.34
C ARG A 348 10.53 -7.73 -4.57
N ARG A 349 10.02 -6.51 -4.44
CA ARG A 349 9.42 -5.78 -5.57
C ARG A 349 10.41 -5.42 -6.67
N PHE A 350 11.63 -5.02 -6.33
CA PHE A 350 12.60 -4.48 -7.28
C PHE A 350 13.72 -5.47 -7.66
N VAL A 351 14.11 -6.37 -6.76
CA VAL A 351 15.15 -7.38 -7.00
C VAL A 351 14.54 -8.74 -7.30
N GLY A 352 13.53 -9.15 -6.55
CA GLY A 352 12.87 -10.46 -6.64
C GLY A 352 12.93 -11.23 -5.33
N GLU A 353 12.37 -12.45 -5.33
CA GLU A 353 12.28 -13.30 -4.11
C GLU A 353 13.65 -13.72 -3.55
N GLY A 354 14.71 -13.65 -4.36
CA GLY A 354 16.08 -14.01 -3.96
C GLY A 354 16.89 -12.83 -3.40
N ALA A 355 16.28 -11.71 -3.02
CA ALA A 355 17.00 -10.62 -2.35
C ALA A 355 17.61 -11.12 -1.03
N SER A 356 18.89 -10.79 -0.81
CA SER A 356 19.63 -11.27 0.37
C SER A 356 19.19 -10.55 1.64
N ASP A 357 19.36 -11.23 2.78
CA ASP A 357 19.17 -10.61 4.10
C ASP A 357 20.06 -9.38 4.28
N ASN A 358 21.30 -9.40 3.77
CA ASN A 358 22.22 -8.26 3.85
C ASN A 358 21.67 -7.00 3.16
N LEU A 359 21.05 -7.16 2.00
CA LEU A 359 20.41 -6.05 1.30
C LEU A 359 19.18 -5.57 2.06
N ILE A 360 18.34 -6.50 2.53
CA ILE A 360 17.15 -6.18 3.32
C ILE A 360 17.55 -5.43 4.58
N ASP A 361 18.57 -5.88 5.31
CA ASP A 361 19.08 -5.22 6.51
C ASP A 361 19.67 -3.83 6.22
N SER A 362 20.36 -3.66 5.10
CA SER A 362 20.88 -2.33 4.69
C SER A 362 19.72 -1.34 4.41
N VAL A 363 18.68 -1.77 3.71
CA VAL A 363 17.50 -0.95 3.43
C VAL A 363 16.67 -0.70 4.69
N ALA A 364 16.58 -1.68 5.61
CA ALA A 364 15.93 -1.53 6.91
C ALA A 364 16.70 -0.57 7.84
N ALA A 365 18.03 -0.54 7.75
CA ALA A 365 18.83 0.43 8.47
C ALA A 365 18.54 1.87 8.01
N ASP A 366 18.36 2.11 6.70
CA ASP A 366 17.92 3.42 6.22
C ASP A 366 16.55 3.80 6.77
N PHE A 367 15.60 2.86 6.78
CA PHE A 367 14.29 3.11 7.40
C PHE A 367 14.44 3.61 8.84
N THR A 368 15.25 2.91 9.65
CA THR A 368 15.41 3.20 11.08
C THR A 368 16.20 4.49 11.31
N ASN A 369 17.27 4.73 10.53
CA ASN A 369 18.12 5.90 10.69
C ASN A 369 17.47 7.21 10.24
N HIS A 370 16.42 7.13 9.41
CA HIS A 370 15.73 8.27 8.80
C HIS A 370 14.25 8.38 9.24
N LEU A 371 13.90 7.89 10.44
CA LEU A 371 12.52 7.87 10.96
C LEU A 371 11.83 9.23 10.95
N ALA A 372 12.58 10.32 11.16
CA ALA A 372 12.05 11.68 11.18
C ALA A 372 12.15 12.42 9.84
N ASP A 373 12.84 11.84 8.86
CA ASP A 373 13.15 12.52 7.61
C ASP A 373 11.97 12.46 6.63
N SER A 374 11.71 13.58 5.98
CA SER A 374 10.60 13.70 5.03
C SER A 374 10.79 12.89 3.75
N ASP A 375 12.01 12.40 3.46
CA ASP A 375 12.39 11.61 2.29
C ASP A 375 12.91 10.20 2.67
N GLN A 376 12.47 9.67 3.81
CA GLN A 376 12.84 8.35 4.33
C GLN A 376 12.71 7.25 3.26
N ILE A 377 11.56 7.16 2.59
CA ILE A 377 11.28 6.15 1.55
C ILE A 377 12.21 6.36 0.34
N ALA A 378 12.45 7.61 -0.07
CA ALA A 378 13.37 7.90 -1.16
C ALA A 378 14.82 7.49 -0.82
N THR A 379 15.23 7.63 0.44
CA THR A 379 16.56 7.19 0.91
C THR A 379 16.68 5.66 0.85
N MET A 380 15.68 4.92 1.32
CA MET A 380 15.63 3.45 1.18
C MET A 380 15.74 3.00 -0.28
N LEU A 381 15.04 3.67 -1.19
CA LEU A 381 15.10 3.38 -2.62
C LEU A 381 16.45 3.69 -3.22
N ARG A 382 17.14 4.73 -2.77
CA ARG A 382 18.50 5.06 -3.23
C ARG A 382 19.48 3.92 -2.91
N THR A 383 19.44 3.39 -1.70
CA THR A 383 20.26 2.24 -1.28
C THR A 383 19.90 0.99 -2.08
N LEU A 384 18.61 0.66 -2.15
CA LEU A 384 18.12 -0.52 -2.87
C LEU A 384 18.51 -0.50 -4.34
N LEU A 385 18.18 0.55 -5.09
CA LEU A 385 18.42 0.66 -6.52
C LEU A 385 19.91 0.85 -6.85
N GLY A 386 20.69 1.42 -5.92
CA GLY A 386 22.14 1.56 -6.02
C GLY A 386 22.89 0.25 -5.78
N SER A 387 22.27 -0.75 -5.18
CA SER A 387 22.91 -2.00 -4.77
C SER A 387 23.42 -2.83 -5.95
N SER A 388 24.48 -3.61 -5.70
CA SER A 388 25.00 -4.58 -6.67
C SER A 388 23.96 -5.68 -6.97
N GLU A 389 23.15 -6.08 -5.99
CA GLU A 389 22.12 -7.08 -6.18
C GLU A 389 21.04 -6.60 -7.15
N PHE A 390 20.53 -5.38 -6.97
CA PHE A 390 19.59 -4.81 -7.95
C PHE A 390 20.22 -4.75 -9.35
N LYS A 391 21.45 -4.25 -9.47
CA LYS A 391 22.13 -4.10 -10.77
C LYS A 391 22.36 -5.44 -11.49
N ASN A 392 22.64 -6.50 -10.73
CA ASN A 392 22.96 -7.82 -11.28
C ASN A 392 21.76 -8.74 -11.42
N ALA A 393 20.66 -8.50 -10.70
CA ALA A 393 19.45 -9.30 -10.80
C ALA A 393 18.84 -9.19 -12.21
N TRP A 394 18.68 -10.35 -12.86
CA TRP A 394 18.03 -10.47 -14.17
C TRP A 394 17.26 -11.78 -14.25
N GLY A 395 15.97 -11.70 -14.64
CA GLY A 395 15.12 -12.89 -14.72
C GLY A 395 14.74 -13.49 -13.36
N SER A 396 15.03 -12.82 -12.26
CA SER A 396 14.78 -13.28 -10.89
C SER A 396 13.36 -12.97 -10.39
N GLY A 397 12.59 -12.17 -11.12
CA GLY A 397 11.22 -11.79 -10.77
C GLY A 397 10.31 -11.79 -11.98
N MET A 398 9.05 -12.17 -11.76
CA MET A 398 7.99 -12.07 -12.77
C MET A 398 7.31 -10.69 -12.65
N LYS A 399 7.14 -10.01 -13.78
CA LYS A 399 6.31 -8.81 -13.83
C LYS A 399 4.86 -9.16 -13.53
N ARG A 400 4.19 -8.35 -12.75
CA ARG A 400 2.74 -8.48 -12.52
C ARG A 400 1.97 -8.23 -13.82
N PRO A 401 0.71 -8.70 -13.95
CA PRO A 401 -0.07 -8.55 -15.18
C PRO A 401 -0.13 -7.12 -15.70
N LEU A 402 -0.45 -6.15 -14.84
CA LEU A 402 -0.47 -4.73 -15.21
C LEU A 402 0.91 -4.25 -15.70
N GLU A 403 1.99 -4.60 -15.01
CA GLU A 403 3.35 -4.20 -15.40
C GLU A 403 3.76 -4.80 -16.75
N THR A 404 3.37 -6.04 -17.02
CA THR A 404 3.63 -6.70 -18.31
C THR A 404 2.89 -6.00 -19.42
N THR A 405 1.59 -5.72 -19.23
CA THR A 405 0.75 -5.02 -20.21
C THR A 405 1.28 -3.61 -20.51
N ILE A 406 1.53 -2.82 -19.47
CA ILE A 406 2.07 -1.46 -19.65
C ILE A 406 3.46 -1.50 -20.28
N SER A 407 4.32 -2.46 -19.92
CA SER A 407 5.65 -2.61 -20.53
C SER A 407 5.55 -2.85 -22.05
N ALA A 408 4.61 -3.70 -22.48
CA ALA A 408 4.36 -3.94 -23.88
C ALA A 408 3.82 -2.68 -24.60
N LEU A 409 2.84 -2.01 -24.01
CA LEU A 409 2.28 -0.76 -24.56
C LEU A 409 3.36 0.33 -24.72
N ARG A 410 4.23 0.50 -23.73
CA ARG A 410 5.36 1.45 -23.80
C ARG A 410 6.38 1.06 -24.87
N ALA A 411 6.75 -0.20 -24.95
CA ALA A 411 7.71 -0.71 -25.94
C ALA A 411 7.20 -0.56 -27.38
N LEU A 412 5.90 -0.71 -27.59
CA LEU A 412 5.25 -0.58 -28.90
C LEU A 412 4.90 0.89 -29.25
N GLY A 413 5.09 1.83 -28.33
CA GLY A 413 4.71 3.22 -28.53
C GLY A 413 3.19 3.40 -28.69
N ALA A 414 2.40 2.61 -27.94
CA ALA A 414 0.94 2.65 -28.01
C ALA A 414 0.41 4.06 -27.68
N ASP A 415 -0.61 4.50 -28.41
CA ASP A 415 -1.31 5.77 -28.18
C ASP A 415 -2.79 5.49 -27.89
N PHE A 416 -3.19 5.66 -26.62
CA PHE A 416 -4.54 5.43 -26.17
C PHE A 416 -4.88 6.33 -24.98
N THR A 417 -6.18 6.56 -24.76
CA THR A 417 -6.72 7.26 -23.61
C THR A 417 -7.93 6.47 -23.12
N PRO A 418 -7.76 5.62 -22.08
CA PRO A 418 -8.87 4.86 -21.52
C PRO A 418 -9.88 5.81 -20.91
N LYS A 419 -11.16 5.49 -21.06
CA LYS A 419 -12.27 6.20 -20.44
C LYS A 419 -13.22 5.19 -19.81
N PRO A 420 -13.80 5.51 -18.66
CA PRO A 420 -14.90 4.71 -18.12
C PRO A 420 -16.04 4.67 -19.13
N ASP A 421 -16.61 3.50 -19.35
CA ASP A 421 -17.72 3.28 -20.26
C ASP A 421 -18.89 2.60 -19.55
N ASN A 422 -20.07 3.22 -19.61
CA ASN A 422 -21.31 2.67 -19.05
C ASN A 422 -21.98 1.65 -19.99
N THR A 423 -21.41 1.41 -21.17
CA THR A 423 -22.00 0.49 -22.16
C THR A 423 -21.59 -0.96 -21.96
N SER A 424 -20.60 -1.25 -21.09
CA SER A 424 -20.29 -2.62 -20.71
C SER A 424 -21.41 -3.19 -19.86
N THR A 425 -22.31 -3.93 -20.48
CA THR A 425 -23.21 -4.82 -19.77
C THR A 425 -22.37 -5.92 -19.11
N TRP A 426 -22.00 -5.74 -17.85
CA TRP A 426 -21.57 -6.84 -17.00
C TRP A 426 -22.77 -7.80 -16.90
N THR A 427 -22.75 -8.82 -17.71
CA THR A 427 -23.64 -9.96 -17.46
C THR A 427 -23.01 -10.73 -16.30
N ASN A 428 -23.80 -11.09 -15.28
CA ASN A 428 -23.41 -11.89 -14.10
C ASN A 428 -22.84 -13.30 -14.43
N SER A 429 -22.21 -13.46 -15.58
CA SER A 429 -21.65 -14.71 -16.07
C SER A 429 -20.13 -14.76 -16.02
N GLU A 430 -19.46 -13.74 -15.43
CA GLU A 430 -18.00 -13.63 -15.30
C GLU A 430 -17.53 -13.51 -13.84
N GLU A 431 -18.31 -14.08 -12.88
CA GLU A 431 -17.81 -14.34 -11.52
C GLU A 431 -16.96 -15.60 -11.45
#